data_8d7ae8e052e42a1c4bd427fd3ef64702
#
_entry.id   8d7ae8e052e42a1c4bd427fd3ef64702
#
_cell.length_a   1.000
_cell.length_b   1.000
_cell.length_c   1.000
_cell.angle_alpha   90.00
_cell.angle_beta   90.00
_cell.angle_gamma   90.00
#
_symmetry.space_group_name_H-M   'P 1'
#
loop_
_entity.id
_entity.type
_entity.pdbx_description
1 polymer ?
#
loop_
_entity_poly.entity_id
_entity_poly.type
_entity_poly.pdbx_seq_one_letter_code
_entity_poly.pdbx_strand_id
1 'polypeptide(L)'
;MASLSPGFHGRSSRSLVDRLPPGQYPTESFPVLSAGPTPHVPTERWSFTVTSETGASRSWTWEEMTALPQEQPVVDIHCVTRWSKFDTRWQGVSLDVLTDAVRTSADFVVAESFDGYTTNLPRADITGGRAWLVHSFDGYPLSPDHGGPARLLIPHLYFWKSAKWVRGLRFTTDNEPGFWERAGYHDYGDPWREQRYRGDL
;
A
#
# COMPACT_ATOMS: atom_id res chain seq x y z
N MET A 1 -21.55 -35.83 37.17
CA MET A 1 -20.57 -34.72 37.18
C MET A 1 -20.41 -34.26 35.71
N ALA A 2 -20.98 -33.14 35.39
CA ALA A 2 -20.88 -32.57 34.01
C ALA A 2 -19.55 -31.81 33.85
N SER A 3 -18.73 -32.23 32.89
CA SER A 3 -17.48 -31.55 32.54
C SER A 3 -17.81 -30.28 31.74
N LEU A 4 -17.44 -29.13 32.29
CA LEU A 4 -17.52 -27.85 31.59
C LEU A 4 -16.37 -27.78 30.57
N SER A 5 -16.73 -27.61 29.29
CA SER A 5 -15.79 -27.32 28.23
C SER A 5 -15.05 -26.00 28.48
N PRO A 6 -13.71 -25.89 28.22
CA PRO A 6 -13.01 -24.62 28.33
C PRO A 6 -13.57 -23.67 27.28
N GLY A 7 -13.98 -22.50 27.73
CA GLY A 7 -14.53 -21.46 26.87
C GLY A 7 -13.59 -21.04 25.77
N PHE A 8 -14.19 -20.77 24.63
CA PHE A 8 -13.58 -20.14 23.46
C PHE A 8 -12.92 -18.81 23.89
N HIS A 9 -11.60 -18.76 23.93
CA HIS A 9 -10.90 -17.49 24.04
C HIS A 9 -11.03 -16.77 22.68
N GLY A 10 -12.12 -16.00 22.56
CA GLY A 10 -12.28 -15.08 21.45
C GLY A 10 -11.07 -14.15 21.40
N ARG A 11 -10.48 -13.95 20.20
CA ARG A 11 -9.53 -12.86 19.95
C ARG A 11 -10.15 -11.60 20.54
N SER A 12 -9.46 -10.98 21.50
CA SER A 12 -9.80 -9.64 22.00
C SER A 12 -9.87 -8.72 20.77
N SER A 13 -11.09 -8.41 20.33
CA SER A 13 -11.27 -7.38 19.31
C SER A 13 -10.83 -6.07 19.98
N ARG A 14 -9.73 -5.48 19.49
CA ARG A 14 -9.39 -4.09 19.86
C ARG A 14 -10.64 -3.26 19.67
N SER A 15 -10.95 -2.38 20.61
CA SER A 15 -12.11 -1.50 20.47
C SER A 15 -11.95 -0.67 19.18
N LEU A 16 -13.04 -0.27 18.55
CA LEU A 16 -12.99 0.61 17.37
C LEU A 16 -12.18 1.88 17.64
N VAL A 17 -12.22 2.35 18.89
CA VAL A 17 -11.47 3.53 19.35
C VAL A 17 -9.95 3.29 19.27
N ASP A 18 -9.47 2.08 19.60
CA ASP A 18 -8.02 1.76 19.57
C ASP A 18 -7.49 1.55 18.15
N ARG A 19 -8.37 1.43 17.15
CA ARG A 19 -8.05 1.22 15.74
C ARG A 19 -8.22 2.48 14.89
N LEU A 20 -8.80 3.54 15.47
CA LEU A 20 -9.12 4.78 14.76
C LEU A 20 -8.08 5.86 15.08
N PRO A 21 -7.22 6.24 14.12
CA PRO A 21 -6.29 7.33 14.33
C PRO A 21 -7.00 8.65 14.65
N PRO A 22 -6.33 9.62 15.29
CA PRO A 22 -6.91 10.92 15.59
C PRO A 22 -7.49 11.60 14.35
N GLY A 23 -8.63 12.27 14.50
CA GLY A 23 -9.29 13.00 13.43
C GLY A 23 -9.90 12.16 12.30
N GLN A 24 -9.94 10.81 12.45
CA GLN A 24 -10.56 9.89 11.49
C GLN A 24 -11.98 9.49 11.92
N TYR A 25 -12.79 9.04 10.96
CA TYR A 25 -14.08 8.40 11.21
C TYR A 25 -14.18 7.06 10.45
N PRO A 26 -14.86 6.05 11.00
CA PRO A 26 -15.00 4.76 10.31
C PRO A 26 -16.00 4.84 9.15
N THR A 27 -15.75 4.05 8.09
CA THR A 27 -16.67 3.92 6.95
C THR A 27 -16.79 2.48 6.49
N GLU A 28 -17.99 2.08 6.08
CA GLU A 28 -18.22 0.80 5.40
C GLU A 28 -17.98 0.90 3.89
N SER A 29 -18.06 2.09 3.32
CA SER A 29 -17.77 2.31 1.90
C SER A 29 -16.26 2.27 1.63
N PHE A 30 -15.90 2.10 0.34
CA PHE A 30 -14.55 2.29 -0.14
C PHE A 30 -14.55 3.47 -1.13
N PRO A 31 -14.38 4.72 -0.66
CA PRO A 31 -14.45 5.89 -1.52
C PRO A 31 -13.37 5.87 -2.61
N VAL A 32 -13.76 6.24 -3.84
CA VAL A 32 -12.82 6.42 -4.95
C VAL A 32 -12.29 7.84 -4.94
N LEU A 33 -10.98 7.98 -4.78
CA LEU A 33 -10.27 9.25 -4.84
C LEU A 33 -9.08 9.10 -5.80
N SER A 34 -8.90 10.04 -6.70
CA SER A 34 -7.82 10.05 -7.69
C SER A 34 -7.36 11.47 -7.98
N ALA A 35 -6.08 11.63 -8.35
CA ALA A 35 -5.50 12.90 -8.78
C ALA A 35 -5.82 13.23 -10.25
N GLY A 36 -6.28 12.23 -11.02
CA GLY A 36 -6.59 12.33 -12.43
C GLY A 36 -7.58 11.24 -12.88
N PRO A 37 -7.81 11.10 -14.19
CA PRO A 37 -8.69 10.07 -14.75
C PRO A 37 -8.11 8.67 -14.50
N THR A 38 -9.00 7.68 -14.37
CA THR A 38 -8.63 6.27 -14.25
C THR A 38 -7.99 5.78 -15.56
N PRO A 39 -6.74 5.32 -15.56
CA PRO A 39 -6.11 4.79 -16.76
C PRO A 39 -6.66 3.40 -17.10
N HIS A 40 -6.63 3.05 -18.38
CA HIS A 40 -6.89 1.69 -18.82
C HIS A 40 -5.56 0.92 -18.91
N VAL A 41 -5.35 -0.01 -17.99
CA VAL A 41 -4.13 -0.83 -17.88
C VAL A 41 -4.49 -2.30 -18.02
N PRO A 42 -4.50 -2.85 -19.24
CA PRO A 42 -4.77 -4.29 -19.45
C PRO A 42 -3.61 -5.13 -18.92
N THR A 43 -3.93 -6.30 -18.36
CA THR A 43 -2.94 -7.21 -17.75
C THR A 43 -1.87 -7.69 -18.73
N GLU A 44 -2.20 -7.80 -20.02
CA GLU A 44 -1.29 -8.21 -21.10
C GLU A 44 -0.17 -7.16 -21.35
N ARG A 45 -0.38 -5.91 -20.92
CA ARG A 45 0.59 -4.81 -21.03
C ARG A 45 1.13 -4.38 -19.68
N TRP A 46 0.63 -4.97 -18.62
CA TRP A 46 1.09 -4.64 -17.29
C TRP A 46 2.46 -5.27 -17.04
N SER A 47 3.33 -4.50 -16.45
CA SER A 47 4.60 -4.97 -15.90
C SER A 47 4.93 -4.17 -14.65
N PHE A 48 5.68 -4.80 -13.75
CA PHE A 48 6.19 -4.15 -12.55
C PHE A 48 7.70 -4.28 -12.52
N THR A 49 8.41 -3.15 -12.34
CA THR A 49 9.86 -3.11 -12.36
C THR A 49 10.38 -2.56 -11.04
N VAL A 50 11.32 -3.26 -10.43
CA VAL A 50 12.12 -2.75 -9.31
C VAL A 50 13.49 -2.37 -9.85
N THR A 51 13.93 -1.13 -9.57
CA THR A 51 15.21 -0.60 -10.02
C THR A 51 15.99 -0.06 -8.82
N SER A 52 17.25 -0.49 -8.66
CA SER A 52 18.15 0.02 -7.62
C SER A 52 18.73 1.39 -8.02
N GLU A 53 19.33 2.09 -7.05
CA GLU A 53 20.07 3.35 -7.24
C GLU A 53 21.27 3.20 -8.19
N THR A 54 21.77 1.98 -8.37
CA THR A 54 22.89 1.67 -9.29
C THR A 54 22.43 1.32 -10.70
N GLY A 55 21.09 1.28 -10.94
CA GLY A 55 20.51 0.93 -12.23
C GLY A 55 20.27 -0.58 -12.44
N ALA A 56 20.64 -1.44 -11.49
CA ALA A 56 20.25 -2.84 -11.55
C ALA A 56 18.72 -2.96 -11.41
N SER A 57 18.11 -3.78 -12.27
CA SER A 57 16.64 -3.88 -12.30
C SER A 57 16.14 -5.29 -12.52
N ARG A 58 14.93 -5.57 -12.02
CA ARG A 58 14.14 -6.76 -12.31
C ARG A 58 12.71 -6.36 -12.64
N SER A 59 12.18 -6.94 -13.71
CA SER A 59 10.78 -6.76 -14.12
C SER A 59 10.03 -8.09 -14.03
N TRP A 60 8.72 -7.99 -13.80
CA TRP A 60 7.77 -9.10 -13.82
C TRP A 60 6.61 -8.75 -14.74
N THR A 61 6.20 -9.69 -15.57
CA THR A 61 4.91 -9.65 -16.26
C THR A 61 3.78 -9.93 -15.25
N TRP A 62 2.53 -9.81 -15.70
CA TRP A 62 1.37 -10.16 -14.88
C TRP A 62 1.40 -11.62 -14.44
N GLU A 63 1.69 -12.52 -15.37
CA GLU A 63 1.77 -13.97 -15.14
C GLU A 63 2.90 -14.31 -14.16
N GLU A 64 4.07 -13.71 -14.33
CA GLU A 64 5.19 -13.90 -13.42
C GLU A 64 4.87 -13.41 -12.01
N MET A 65 4.25 -12.22 -11.88
CA MET A 65 3.87 -11.66 -10.58
C MET A 65 2.83 -12.50 -9.87
N THR A 66 1.80 -12.96 -10.60
CA THR A 66 0.74 -13.80 -10.01
C THR A 66 1.20 -15.21 -9.66
N ALA A 67 2.31 -15.69 -10.25
CA ALA A 67 2.94 -16.98 -9.92
C ALA A 67 3.86 -16.89 -8.68
N LEU A 68 4.20 -15.70 -8.19
CA LEU A 68 4.97 -15.53 -6.95
C LEU A 68 4.14 -15.97 -5.72
N PRO A 69 4.77 -16.22 -4.57
CA PRO A 69 4.05 -16.48 -3.33
C PRO A 69 3.04 -15.38 -3.01
N GLN A 70 1.76 -15.77 -2.91
CA GLN A 70 0.66 -14.87 -2.63
C GLN A 70 0.34 -14.83 -1.15
N GLU A 71 0.09 -13.64 -0.61
CA GLU A 71 -0.37 -13.40 0.75
C GLU A 71 -1.78 -12.80 0.75
N GLN A 72 -2.49 -12.96 1.88
CA GLN A 72 -3.83 -12.42 2.08
C GLN A 72 -3.89 -11.54 3.33
N PRO A 73 -3.27 -10.35 3.30
CA PRO A 73 -3.31 -9.46 4.45
C PRO A 73 -4.73 -8.96 4.72
N VAL A 74 -5.07 -8.91 6.02
CA VAL A 74 -6.28 -8.25 6.53
C VAL A 74 -5.82 -7.07 7.36
N VAL A 75 -6.11 -5.86 6.89
CA VAL A 75 -5.55 -4.63 7.45
C VAL A 75 -6.58 -3.50 7.49
N ASP A 76 -6.31 -2.51 8.33
CA ASP A 76 -7.02 -1.25 8.33
C ASP A 76 -6.34 -0.26 7.39
N ILE A 77 -7.11 0.55 6.70
CA ILE A 77 -6.60 1.61 5.82
C ILE A 77 -7.15 2.97 6.24
N HIS A 78 -6.32 4.00 6.13
CA HIS A 78 -6.61 5.35 6.60
C HIS A 78 -6.36 6.37 5.48
N CYS A 79 -7.39 7.14 5.12
CA CYS A 79 -7.25 8.17 4.10
C CYS A 79 -7.00 9.54 4.74
N VAL A 80 -6.20 10.37 4.08
CA VAL A 80 -5.97 11.76 4.49
C VAL A 80 -7.27 12.58 4.54
N THR A 81 -8.29 12.21 3.76
CA THR A 81 -9.63 12.80 3.77
C THR A 81 -10.50 12.33 4.94
N ARG A 82 -9.86 11.78 5.99
CA ARG A 82 -10.40 11.47 7.30
C ARG A 82 -11.26 10.21 7.43
N TRP A 83 -11.44 9.40 6.41
CA TRP A 83 -12.11 8.11 6.56
C TRP A 83 -11.10 6.99 6.85
N SER A 84 -11.54 6.01 7.64
CA SER A 84 -10.85 4.75 7.89
C SER A 84 -11.76 3.59 7.57
N LYS A 85 -11.24 2.58 6.87
CA LYS A 85 -11.95 1.33 6.62
C LYS A 85 -11.21 0.19 7.28
N PHE A 86 -11.93 -0.58 8.11
CA PHE A 86 -11.36 -1.66 8.91
C PHE A 86 -11.50 -3.02 8.22
N ASP A 87 -10.63 -3.95 8.64
CA ASP A 87 -10.67 -5.36 8.25
C ASP A 87 -10.70 -5.58 6.73
N THR A 88 -10.05 -4.69 5.98
CA THR A 88 -9.96 -4.79 4.52
C THR A 88 -9.13 -5.99 4.11
N ARG A 89 -9.69 -6.83 3.24
CA ARG A 89 -9.07 -8.09 2.81
C ARG A 89 -8.47 -7.94 1.44
N TRP A 90 -7.19 -8.21 1.32
CA TRP A 90 -6.43 -8.06 0.09
C TRP A 90 -5.78 -9.37 -0.32
N GLN A 91 -5.36 -9.47 -1.57
CA GLN A 91 -4.48 -10.53 -2.05
C GLN A 91 -3.40 -9.93 -2.93
N GLY A 92 -2.16 -10.40 -2.74
CA GLY A 92 -1.02 -9.94 -3.51
C GLY A 92 0.30 -10.54 -3.06
N VAL A 93 1.38 -9.95 -3.50
CA VAL A 93 2.77 -10.36 -3.23
C VAL A 93 3.39 -9.41 -2.21
N SER A 94 4.08 -9.95 -1.20
CA SER A 94 4.89 -9.12 -0.30
C SER A 94 5.94 -8.34 -1.09
N LEU A 95 6.10 -7.05 -0.76
CA LEU A 95 7.15 -6.25 -1.40
C LEU A 95 8.56 -6.77 -1.07
N ASP A 96 8.76 -7.49 0.03
CA ASP A 96 10.05 -8.13 0.30
C ASP A 96 10.48 -9.07 -0.83
N VAL A 97 9.55 -9.90 -1.35
CA VAL A 97 9.83 -10.83 -2.45
C VAL A 97 10.29 -10.10 -3.72
N LEU A 98 9.71 -8.93 -3.98
CA LEU A 98 10.02 -8.13 -5.17
C LEU A 98 11.30 -7.30 -4.99
N THR A 99 11.51 -6.73 -3.81
CA THR A 99 12.68 -5.88 -3.52
C THR A 99 13.95 -6.67 -3.33
N ASP A 100 13.88 -7.90 -2.80
CA ASP A 100 15.02 -8.81 -2.66
C ASP A 100 15.63 -9.24 -4.01
N ALA A 101 14.90 -9.04 -5.10
CA ALA A 101 15.39 -9.34 -6.45
C ALA A 101 16.47 -8.37 -6.94
N VAL A 102 16.65 -7.21 -6.28
CA VAL A 102 17.70 -6.24 -6.58
C VAL A 102 18.48 -5.89 -5.31
N ARG A 103 19.81 -5.78 -5.44
CA ARG A 103 20.62 -5.28 -4.33
C ARG A 103 20.55 -3.77 -4.28
N THR A 104 20.29 -3.22 -3.10
CA THR A 104 20.23 -1.78 -2.87
C THR A 104 20.79 -1.43 -1.50
N SER A 105 21.48 -0.30 -1.42
CA SER A 105 21.87 0.35 -0.16
C SER A 105 21.07 1.63 0.10
N ALA A 106 20.18 2.00 -0.82
CA ALA A 106 19.36 3.20 -0.73
C ALA A 106 18.36 3.14 0.42
N ASP A 107 18.14 4.28 1.05
CA ASP A 107 17.20 4.40 2.18
C ASP A 107 15.79 4.80 1.75
N PHE A 108 15.62 5.25 0.51
CA PHE A 108 14.33 5.72 -0.01
C PHE A 108 13.94 4.96 -1.28
N VAL A 109 12.66 5.04 -1.60
CA VAL A 109 12.09 4.49 -2.82
C VAL A 109 10.98 5.41 -3.32
N VAL A 110 10.91 5.56 -4.63
CA VAL A 110 9.80 6.21 -5.32
C VAL A 110 8.94 5.13 -5.97
N ALA A 111 7.67 5.09 -5.60
CA ALA A 111 6.67 4.31 -6.31
C ALA A 111 6.19 5.09 -7.53
N GLU A 112 6.10 4.42 -8.67
CA GLU A 112 5.70 4.99 -9.95
C GLU A 112 4.48 4.28 -10.51
N SER A 113 3.52 5.04 -11.05
CA SER A 113 2.26 4.54 -11.59
C SER A 113 2.13 4.77 -13.10
N PHE A 114 1.23 4.04 -13.76
CA PHE A 114 0.99 4.14 -15.20
C PHE A 114 0.39 5.49 -15.62
N ASP A 115 -0.29 6.20 -14.73
CA ASP A 115 -0.85 7.55 -14.96
C ASP A 115 0.15 8.69 -14.71
N GLY A 116 1.41 8.34 -14.35
CA GLY A 116 2.45 9.31 -14.00
C GLY A 116 2.44 9.75 -12.53
N TYR A 117 1.52 9.23 -11.69
CA TYR A 117 1.55 9.45 -10.26
C TYR A 117 2.82 8.87 -9.64
N THR A 118 3.37 9.58 -8.64
CA THR A 118 4.50 9.12 -7.84
C THR A 118 4.29 9.42 -6.37
N THR A 119 4.86 8.60 -5.49
CA THR A 119 4.99 8.89 -4.06
C THR A 119 6.31 8.33 -3.53
N ASN A 120 6.92 9.04 -2.59
CA ASN A 120 8.15 8.61 -1.92
C ASN A 120 7.83 7.80 -0.67
N LEU A 121 8.75 6.92 -0.30
CA LEU A 121 8.65 6.05 0.88
C LEU A 121 10.06 5.80 1.43
N PRO A 122 10.23 5.73 2.75
CA PRO A 122 11.40 5.07 3.32
C PRO A 122 11.42 3.58 2.95
N ARG A 123 12.59 3.04 2.61
CA ARG A 123 12.73 1.61 2.32
C ARG A 123 12.25 0.72 3.48
N ALA A 124 12.48 1.16 4.72
CA ALA A 124 12.04 0.44 5.92
C ALA A 124 10.51 0.25 5.99
N ASP A 125 9.72 1.08 5.31
CA ASP A 125 8.26 0.98 5.32
C ASP A 125 7.70 0.04 4.26
N ILE A 126 8.52 -0.40 3.32
CA ILE A 126 8.12 -1.36 2.29
C ILE A 126 8.74 -2.75 2.47
N THR A 127 9.55 -2.94 3.51
CA THR A 127 10.23 -4.20 3.83
C THR A 127 9.80 -4.73 5.20
N GLY A 128 10.16 -5.99 5.52
CA GLY A 128 9.84 -6.61 6.80
C GLY A 128 8.38 -7.01 6.96
N GLY A 129 7.71 -7.45 5.88
CA GLY A 129 6.33 -7.92 5.89
C GLY A 129 5.29 -6.81 6.12
N ARG A 130 5.60 -5.57 5.76
CA ARG A 130 4.78 -4.39 6.07
C ARG A 130 4.02 -3.81 4.88
N ALA A 131 4.34 -4.27 3.66
CA ALA A 131 3.78 -3.72 2.43
C ALA A 131 3.64 -4.79 1.33
N TRP A 132 2.66 -4.59 0.45
CA TRP A 132 2.31 -5.54 -0.61
C TRP A 132 2.03 -4.85 -1.94
N LEU A 133 2.28 -5.59 -3.02
CA LEU A 133 1.72 -5.33 -4.34
C LEU A 133 0.45 -6.17 -4.45
N VAL A 134 -0.72 -5.55 -4.37
CA VAL A 134 -2.02 -6.25 -4.31
C VAL A 134 -2.81 -6.10 -5.61
N HIS A 135 -3.54 -7.15 -5.97
CA HIS A 135 -4.35 -7.22 -7.19
C HIS A 135 -5.82 -7.61 -6.93
N SER A 136 -6.18 -7.98 -5.69
CA SER A 136 -7.56 -8.31 -5.31
C SER A 136 -7.95 -7.60 -4.02
N PHE A 137 -9.25 -7.31 -3.90
CA PHE A 137 -9.91 -6.76 -2.72
C PHE A 137 -11.20 -7.53 -2.45
N ASP A 138 -11.42 -8.00 -1.22
CA ASP A 138 -12.57 -8.80 -0.78
C ASP A 138 -12.86 -10.02 -1.69
N GLY A 139 -11.81 -10.67 -2.20
CA GLY A 139 -11.90 -11.86 -3.05
C GLY A 139 -12.18 -11.58 -4.54
N TYR A 140 -12.29 -10.32 -4.94
CA TYR A 140 -12.51 -9.91 -6.34
C TYR A 140 -11.28 -9.21 -6.91
N PRO A 141 -11.02 -9.30 -8.23
CA PRO A 141 -10.01 -8.46 -8.88
C PRO A 141 -10.25 -6.97 -8.58
N LEU A 142 -9.18 -6.22 -8.36
CA LEU A 142 -9.28 -4.77 -8.14
C LEU A 142 -9.96 -4.09 -9.33
N SER A 143 -11.00 -3.29 -9.04
CA SER A 143 -11.59 -2.43 -10.05
C SER A 143 -10.56 -1.38 -10.52
N PRO A 144 -10.66 -0.92 -11.77
CA PRO A 144 -9.79 0.15 -12.27
C PRO A 144 -9.75 1.37 -11.36
N ASP A 145 -10.90 1.84 -10.85
CA ASP A 145 -11.00 3.01 -9.98
C ASP A 145 -10.30 2.85 -8.62
N HIS A 146 -10.16 1.63 -8.14
CA HIS A 146 -9.42 1.31 -6.92
C HIS A 146 -7.95 0.94 -7.16
N GLY A 147 -7.47 1.08 -8.41
CA GLY A 147 -6.06 0.90 -8.76
C GLY A 147 -5.76 -0.40 -9.49
N GLY A 148 -6.78 -1.12 -10.01
CA GLY A 148 -6.56 -2.31 -10.83
C GLY A 148 -5.78 -2.03 -12.11
N PRO A 149 -4.99 -3.01 -12.60
CA PRO A 149 -4.94 -4.38 -12.13
C PRO A 149 -4.16 -4.58 -10.82
N ALA A 150 -3.20 -3.70 -10.47
CA ALA A 150 -2.44 -3.80 -9.22
C ALA A 150 -2.12 -2.43 -8.61
N ARG A 151 -2.05 -2.40 -7.29
CA ARG A 151 -1.68 -1.23 -6.49
C ARG A 151 -0.76 -1.61 -5.35
N LEU A 152 -0.11 -0.60 -4.76
CA LEU A 152 0.55 -0.77 -3.47
C LEU A 152 -0.46 -0.79 -2.32
N LEU A 153 -0.11 -1.53 -1.26
CA LEU A 153 -0.79 -1.55 0.02
C LEU A 153 0.25 -1.33 1.13
N ILE A 154 0.22 -0.15 1.75
CA ILE A 154 1.11 0.27 2.84
C ILE A 154 0.21 0.77 3.97
N PRO A 155 -0.37 -0.13 4.77
CA PRO A 155 -1.52 0.18 5.64
C PRO A 155 -1.18 1.07 6.83
N HIS A 156 0.07 1.14 7.25
CA HIS A 156 0.52 1.98 8.38
C HIS A 156 0.75 3.45 8.01
N LEU A 157 0.67 3.80 6.71
CA LEU A 157 0.73 5.17 6.23
C LEU A 157 -0.63 5.59 5.64
N TYR A 158 -0.86 6.89 5.53
CA TYR A 158 -2.05 7.38 4.83
C TYR A 158 -2.11 6.84 3.41
N PHE A 159 -3.32 6.54 2.94
CA PHE A 159 -3.57 5.72 1.76
C PHE A 159 -3.10 6.32 0.43
N TRP A 160 -2.72 7.60 0.37
CA TRP A 160 -2.05 8.15 -0.81
C TRP A 160 -0.66 7.54 -1.04
N LYS A 161 0.00 7.02 0.02
CA LYS A 161 1.28 6.28 -0.08
C LYS A 161 1.11 4.91 -0.74
N SER A 162 -0.11 4.39 -0.78
CA SER A 162 -0.49 3.15 -1.46
C SER A 162 -0.86 3.46 -2.92
N ALA A 163 0.13 3.72 -3.77
CA ALA A 163 -0.03 4.13 -5.17
C ALA A 163 -0.90 3.17 -5.97
N LYS A 164 -1.90 3.70 -6.70
CA LYS A 164 -2.74 2.96 -7.64
C LYS A 164 -2.01 2.73 -8.96
N TRP A 165 -2.45 1.73 -9.73
CA TRP A 165 -1.94 1.46 -11.09
C TRP A 165 -0.42 1.42 -11.14
N VAL A 166 0.20 0.85 -10.10
CA VAL A 166 1.64 0.88 -9.94
C VAL A 166 2.35 0.06 -11.02
N ARG A 167 3.43 0.63 -11.56
CA ARG A 167 4.29 0.01 -12.57
C ARG A 167 5.70 -0.30 -12.07
N GLY A 168 6.10 0.26 -10.92
CA GLY A 168 7.44 -0.01 -10.41
C GLY A 168 7.81 0.74 -9.15
N LEU A 169 8.98 0.35 -8.63
CA LEU A 169 9.68 0.96 -7.52
C LEU A 169 11.09 1.33 -7.98
N ARG A 170 11.50 2.56 -7.73
CA ARG A 170 12.85 3.03 -8.00
C ARG A 170 13.49 3.45 -6.69
N PHE A 171 14.54 2.74 -6.29
CA PHE A 171 15.33 3.07 -5.11
C PHE A 171 16.19 4.31 -5.34
N THR A 172 16.27 5.17 -4.33
CA THR A 172 16.99 6.45 -4.39
C THR A 172 17.79 6.68 -3.11
N THR A 173 18.96 7.29 -3.24
CA THR A 173 19.80 7.68 -2.09
C THR A 173 19.17 8.84 -1.33
N ASP A 174 18.56 9.76 -2.06
CA ASP A 174 17.91 10.93 -1.51
C ASP A 174 16.38 10.74 -1.49
N ASN A 175 15.72 11.39 -0.55
CA ASN A 175 14.26 11.43 -0.51
C ASN A 175 13.72 12.33 -1.63
N GLU A 176 13.00 11.75 -2.57
CA GLU A 176 12.43 12.45 -3.73
C GLU A 176 10.91 12.60 -3.55
N PRO A 177 10.39 13.78 -3.16
CA PRO A 177 8.96 14.00 -2.98
C PRO A 177 8.13 13.62 -4.21
N GLY A 178 7.03 12.89 -4.01
CA GLY A 178 6.10 12.50 -5.05
C GLY A 178 5.07 13.58 -5.40
N PHE A 179 3.96 13.18 -6.03
CA PHE A 179 2.93 14.10 -6.51
C PHE A 179 2.29 14.93 -5.39
N TRP A 180 1.76 14.26 -4.35
CA TRP A 180 1.07 14.97 -3.26
C TRP A 180 2.04 15.67 -2.31
N GLU A 181 3.21 15.10 -2.07
CA GLU A 181 4.25 15.71 -1.24
C GLU A 181 4.72 17.06 -1.85
N ARG A 182 4.86 17.14 -3.19
CA ARG A 182 5.12 18.42 -3.89
C ARG A 182 3.95 19.38 -3.82
N ALA A 183 2.72 18.86 -3.74
CA ALA A 183 1.51 19.67 -3.60
C ALA A 183 1.23 20.13 -2.14
N GLY A 184 2.15 19.83 -1.19
CA GLY A 184 2.05 20.32 0.19
C GLY A 184 1.55 19.30 1.20
N TYR A 185 1.39 18.02 0.82
CA TYR A 185 1.13 16.95 1.77
C TYR A 185 2.39 16.61 2.58
N HIS A 186 2.20 15.93 3.71
CA HIS A 186 3.29 15.51 4.57
C HIS A 186 4.19 14.50 3.85
N ASP A 187 5.50 14.59 4.07
CA ASP A 187 6.47 13.74 3.39
C ASP A 187 6.35 12.25 3.80
N TYR A 188 6.07 11.98 5.06
CA TYR A 188 5.93 10.61 5.59
C TYR A 188 4.47 10.12 5.61
N GLY A 189 3.57 10.86 6.27
CA GLY A 189 2.13 10.58 6.24
C GLY A 189 1.66 9.50 7.22
N ASP A 190 2.13 9.54 8.48
CA ASP A 190 1.65 8.68 9.55
C ASP A 190 0.25 9.13 10.02
N PRO A 191 -0.80 8.27 9.90
CA PRO A 191 -2.15 8.62 10.34
C PRO A 191 -2.28 8.79 11.85
N TRP A 192 -1.47 8.08 12.65
CA TRP A 192 -1.51 8.15 14.11
C TRP A 192 -0.90 9.43 14.67
N ARG A 193 -0.05 10.10 13.86
CA ARG A 193 0.53 11.41 14.14
C ARG A 193 -0.21 12.54 13.42
N GLU A 194 -1.31 12.26 12.75
CA GLU A 194 -2.06 13.20 11.89
C GLU A 194 -1.20 13.93 10.84
N GLN A 195 -0.15 13.29 10.34
CA GLN A 195 0.76 13.86 9.34
C GLN A 195 0.09 13.98 7.97
N ARG A 196 -0.80 14.97 7.82
CA ARG A 196 -1.58 15.22 6.59
C ARG A 196 -0.87 16.18 5.66
N TYR A 197 -0.31 17.25 6.21
CA TYR A 197 0.27 18.35 5.44
C TYR A 197 1.68 18.66 5.91
N ARG A 198 2.43 19.38 5.05
CA ARG A 198 3.77 19.86 5.39
C ARG A 198 3.70 20.76 6.62
N GLY A 199 4.48 20.42 7.65
CA GLY A 199 4.50 21.13 8.93
C GLY A 199 3.74 20.45 10.06
N ASP A 200 2.96 19.41 9.78
CA ASP A 200 2.44 18.52 10.84
C ASP A 200 3.61 17.74 11.46
N LEU A 201 3.57 17.47 12.80
CA LEU A 201 4.68 16.91 13.57
C LEU A 201 4.66 15.39 13.67
#